data_9ef3c62f02b747ef21a3fea1f0625a50
#
_entry.id   9ef3c62f02b747ef21a3fea1f0625a50
#
_cell.length_a   1.000
_cell.length_b   1.000
_cell.length_c   1.000
_cell.angle_alpha   90.00
_cell.angle_beta   90.00
_cell.angle_gamma   90.00
#
_symmetry.space_group_name_H-M   'P 1'
#
loop_
_entity.id
_entity.type
_entity.pdbx_description
1 polymer ?
#
loop_
_entity_poly.entity_id
_entity_poly.type
_entity_poly.pdbx_seq_one_letter_code
_entity_poly.pdbx_strand_id
1 'polypeptide(L)'
;MSREWTKNLRNIEPYVPGEQSKDRDIVKINANENPYPPSPKAVEVLKNFDTNNLRFYPNANSTRLKEAIAKYYKVDVSNVFVGNGSDDVLAVAFQSFFNSDKPIVYPDLTYS
;
A
#
# COMPACT_ATOMS: atom_id res chain seq x y z
N MET A 1 6.40 -27.20 -23.40
CA MET A 1 7.44 -26.30 -23.90
C MET A 1 7.54 -25.11 -22.95
N SER A 2 8.63 -24.96 -22.21
CA SER A 2 8.85 -23.77 -21.40
C SER A 2 9.06 -22.58 -22.35
N ARG A 3 8.32 -21.51 -22.14
CA ARG A 3 8.50 -20.29 -22.95
C ARG A 3 9.85 -19.67 -22.59
N GLU A 4 10.60 -19.21 -23.57
CA GLU A 4 12.00 -18.77 -23.38
C GLU A 4 12.15 -17.63 -22.36
N TRP A 5 11.15 -16.74 -22.26
CA TRP A 5 11.13 -15.65 -21.29
C TRP A 5 10.99 -16.12 -19.82
N THR A 6 10.51 -17.34 -19.57
CA THR A 6 10.37 -17.86 -18.19
C THR A 6 11.71 -18.15 -17.53
N LYS A 7 12.79 -18.25 -18.31
CA LYS A 7 14.15 -18.51 -17.80
C LYS A 7 14.66 -17.38 -16.89
N ASN A 8 14.14 -16.17 -17.09
CA ASN A 8 14.55 -14.97 -16.35
C ASN A 8 13.60 -14.61 -15.21
N LEU A 9 12.58 -15.42 -14.95
CA LEU A 9 11.69 -15.18 -13.82
C LEU A 9 12.40 -15.55 -12.52
N ARG A 10 12.24 -14.69 -11.52
CA ARG A 10 12.66 -15.01 -10.16
C ARG A 10 11.84 -16.20 -9.66
N ASN A 11 12.49 -17.15 -9.02
CA ASN A 11 11.80 -18.20 -8.28
C ASN A 11 11.38 -17.63 -6.93
N ILE A 12 10.14 -17.14 -6.84
CA ILE A 12 9.57 -16.54 -5.64
C ILE A 12 8.35 -17.36 -5.23
N GLU A 13 8.28 -17.73 -3.97
CA GLU A 13 7.09 -18.33 -3.39
C GLU A 13 5.94 -17.31 -3.45
N PRO A 14 4.78 -17.66 -4.03
CA PRO A 14 3.65 -16.74 -4.07
C PRO A 14 3.11 -16.49 -2.66
N TYR A 15 2.64 -15.28 -2.43
CA TYR A 15 1.93 -14.94 -1.19
C TYR A 15 0.70 -15.86 -1.01
N VAL A 16 0.62 -16.50 0.14
CA VAL A 16 -0.55 -17.31 0.53
C VAL A 16 -1.39 -16.47 1.50
N PRO A 17 -2.60 -16.04 1.10
CA PRO A 17 -3.49 -15.32 1.98
C PRO A 17 -3.84 -16.15 3.22
N GLY A 18 -3.97 -15.49 4.37
CA GLY A 18 -4.51 -16.12 5.56
C GLY A 18 -5.93 -16.66 5.34
N GLU A 19 -6.40 -17.47 6.29
CA GLU A 19 -7.73 -18.07 6.23
C GLU A 19 -8.82 -17.02 5.96
N GLN A 20 -9.66 -17.29 4.98
CA GLN A 20 -10.81 -16.48 4.63
C GLN A 20 -12.08 -17.29 4.86
N SER A 21 -12.58 -17.28 6.11
CA SER A 21 -13.83 -17.95 6.44
C SER A 21 -15.01 -17.30 5.72
N LYS A 22 -15.97 -18.13 5.29
CA LYS A 22 -17.27 -17.71 4.78
C LYS A 22 -18.30 -17.51 5.88
N ASP A 23 -17.99 -17.92 7.09
CA ASP A 23 -18.86 -17.72 8.25
C ASP A 23 -18.82 -16.25 8.67
N ARG A 24 -20.00 -15.64 8.78
CA ARG A 24 -20.17 -14.22 9.13
C ARG A 24 -20.18 -13.96 10.62
N ASP A 25 -20.30 -15.01 11.44
CA ASP A 25 -20.41 -14.89 12.88
C ASP A 25 -19.05 -15.01 13.59
N ILE A 26 -17.97 -15.20 12.83
CA ILE A 26 -16.62 -15.23 13.39
C ILE A 26 -16.02 -13.85 13.62
N VAL A 27 -15.23 -13.73 14.66
CA VAL A 27 -14.40 -12.54 14.90
C VAL A 27 -13.08 -12.68 14.12
N LYS A 28 -12.92 -11.90 13.08
CA LYS A 28 -11.72 -11.92 12.23
C LYS A 28 -10.61 -11.06 12.86
N ILE A 29 -9.51 -11.70 13.24
CA ILE A 29 -8.35 -11.04 13.87
C ILE A 29 -7.02 -11.27 13.14
N ASN A 30 -7.06 -11.93 11.97
CA ASN A 30 -5.87 -12.39 11.25
C ASN A 30 -5.35 -11.44 10.17
N ALA A 31 -6.00 -10.31 9.93
CA ALA A 31 -5.65 -9.41 8.84
C ALA A 31 -5.41 -7.95 9.28
N ASN A 32 -5.35 -7.70 10.59
CA ASN A 32 -5.14 -6.38 11.18
C ASN A 32 -6.12 -5.31 10.63
N GLU A 33 -7.34 -5.73 10.30
CA GLU A 33 -8.38 -4.82 9.83
C GLU A 33 -8.81 -3.84 10.91
N ASN A 34 -9.04 -2.58 10.56
CA ASN A 34 -9.53 -1.60 11.49
C ASN A 34 -11.01 -1.90 11.83
N PRO A 35 -11.38 -2.14 13.10
CA PRO A 35 -12.75 -2.44 13.50
C PRO A 35 -13.68 -1.21 13.43
N TYR A 36 -13.13 -0.01 13.30
CA TYR A 36 -13.90 1.22 13.23
C TYR A 36 -14.14 1.65 11.78
N PRO A 37 -15.35 2.14 11.44
CA PRO A 37 -15.62 2.68 10.13
C PRO A 37 -14.82 3.97 9.87
N PRO A 38 -14.71 4.40 8.59
CA PRO A 38 -14.14 5.69 8.26
C PRO A 38 -14.87 6.85 8.98
N SER A 39 -14.17 7.97 9.15
CA SER A 39 -14.80 9.16 9.77
C SER A 39 -16.04 9.60 8.96
N PRO A 40 -17.05 10.20 9.61
CA PRO A 40 -18.25 10.70 8.91
C PRO A 40 -17.90 11.68 7.77
N LYS A 41 -16.89 12.51 7.94
CA LYS A 41 -16.41 13.43 6.89
C LYS A 41 -15.86 12.69 5.67
N ALA A 42 -15.11 11.59 5.88
CA ALA A 42 -14.62 10.78 4.77
C ALA A 42 -15.78 10.11 4.02
N VAL A 43 -16.75 9.59 4.76
CA VAL A 43 -17.96 8.99 4.17
C VAL A 43 -18.76 10.02 3.36
N GLU A 44 -18.89 11.25 3.85
CA GLU A 44 -19.58 12.34 3.15
C GLU A 44 -18.88 12.70 1.83
N VAL A 45 -17.54 12.80 1.84
CA VAL A 45 -16.75 13.04 0.61
C VAL A 45 -16.98 11.95 -0.42
N LEU A 46 -16.98 10.68 0.01
CA LEU A 46 -17.22 9.55 -0.88
C LEU A 46 -18.64 9.55 -1.48
N LYS A 47 -19.64 9.89 -0.67
CA LYS A 47 -21.04 9.97 -1.15
C LYS A 47 -21.26 11.08 -2.17
N ASN A 48 -20.54 12.18 -2.03
CA ASN A 48 -20.67 13.35 -2.91
C ASN A 48 -19.64 13.35 -4.06
N PHE A 49 -18.88 12.27 -4.20
CA PHE A 49 -17.88 12.17 -5.26
C PHE A 49 -18.56 12.06 -6.64
N ASP A 50 -18.19 12.95 -7.55
CA ASP A 50 -18.65 12.87 -8.93
C ASP A 50 -17.87 11.77 -9.68
N THR A 51 -18.55 10.66 -9.94
CA THR A 51 -17.98 9.50 -10.63
C THR A 51 -17.58 9.79 -12.09
N ASN A 52 -18.10 10.87 -12.71
CA ASN A 52 -17.66 11.29 -14.04
C ASN A 52 -16.17 11.65 -14.06
N ASN A 53 -15.61 12.04 -12.93
CA ASN A 53 -14.19 12.37 -12.80
C ASN A 53 -13.27 11.15 -12.90
N LEU A 54 -13.78 9.93 -12.72
CA LEU A 54 -13.00 8.69 -12.82
C LEU A 54 -12.43 8.45 -14.23
N ARG A 55 -12.98 9.09 -15.25
CA ARG A 55 -12.46 9.01 -16.63
C ARG A 55 -11.20 9.82 -16.87
N PHE A 56 -10.83 10.71 -15.95
CA PHE A 56 -9.65 11.55 -16.06
C PHE A 56 -8.48 10.98 -15.28
N TYR A 57 -7.27 11.22 -15.75
CA TYR A 57 -6.08 10.92 -14.97
C TYR A 57 -6.06 11.75 -13.68
N PRO A 58 -5.69 11.15 -12.56
CA PRO A 58 -5.47 11.89 -11.32
C PRO A 58 -4.24 12.78 -11.42
N ASN A 59 -4.07 13.68 -10.45
CA ASN A 59 -2.83 14.45 -10.32
C ASN A 59 -1.64 13.50 -10.12
N ALA A 60 -0.68 13.52 -11.05
CA ALA A 60 0.45 12.58 -11.08
C ALA A 60 1.31 12.61 -9.80
N ASN A 61 1.35 13.75 -9.13
CA ASN A 61 2.16 13.94 -7.92
C ASN A 61 1.34 13.83 -6.63
N SER A 62 0.04 13.55 -6.69
CA SER A 62 -0.85 13.51 -5.53
C SER A 62 -0.70 14.74 -4.62
N THR A 63 -0.54 15.93 -5.20
CA THR A 63 -0.12 17.16 -4.52
C THR A 63 -0.98 17.48 -3.29
N ARG A 64 -2.31 17.47 -3.45
CA ARG A 64 -3.23 17.76 -2.34
C ARG A 64 -3.09 16.79 -1.16
N LEU A 65 -2.87 15.51 -1.44
CA LEU A 65 -2.66 14.48 -0.41
C LEU A 65 -1.34 14.71 0.31
N LYS A 66 -0.26 14.94 -0.44
CA LYS A 66 1.07 15.20 0.13
C LYS A 66 1.08 16.45 1.01
N GLU A 67 0.44 17.53 0.58
CA GLU A 67 0.29 18.77 1.36
C GLU A 67 -0.49 18.52 2.65
N ALA A 68 -1.58 17.75 2.60
CA ALA A 68 -2.37 17.42 3.78
C ALA A 68 -1.58 16.56 4.79
N ILE A 69 -0.82 15.58 4.30
CA ILE A 69 0.06 14.72 5.12
C ILE A 69 1.17 15.58 5.75
N ALA A 70 1.86 16.39 4.95
CA ALA A 70 2.94 17.26 5.40
C ALA A 70 2.46 18.22 6.50
N LYS A 71 1.30 18.84 6.32
CA LYS A 71 0.66 19.71 7.31
C LYS A 71 0.35 18.96 8.61
N TYR A 72 -0.20 17.74 8.50
CA TYR A 72 -0.56 16.93 9.67
C TYR A 72 0.67 16.53 10.49
N TYR A 73 1.72 16.06 9.83
CA TYR A 73 2.95 15.62 10.48
C TYR A 73 3.96 16.75 10.72
N LYS A 74 3.67 17.98 10.28
CA LYS A 74 4.54 19.16 10.42
C LYS A 74 5.93 18.96 9.80
N VAL A 75 5.96 18.39 8.61
CA VAL A 75 7.15 18.18 7.80
C VAL A 75 7.03 18.95 6.49
N ASP A 76 8.14 19.09 5.75
CA ASP A 76 8.10 19.65 4.40
C ASP A 76 7.42 18.68 3.43
N VAL A 77 6.73 19.22 2.41
CA VAL A 77 6.06 18.42 1.37
C VAL A 77 7.05 17.53 0.62
N SER A 78 8.30 17.97 0.47
CA SER A 78 9.37 17.19 -0.15
C SER A 78 9.73 15.91 0.63
N ASN A 79 9.38 15.84 1.91
CA ASN A 79 9.61 14.67 2.76
C ASN A 79 8.45 13.66 2.72
N VAL A 80 7.46 13.88 1.83
CA VAL A 80 6.29 13.00 1.71
C VAL A 80 6.31 12.28 0.39
N PHE A 81 6.37 10.96 0.46
CA PHE A 81 6.11 10.06 -0.66
C PHE A 81 4.78 9.34 -0.45
N VAL A 82 4.01 9.14 -1.51
CA VAL A 82 2.75 8.40 -1.47
C VAL A 82 2.76 7.33 -2.56
N GLY A 83 2.21 6.17 -2.23
CA GLY A 83 2.09 5.02 -3.12
C GLY A 83 0.76 4.31 -2.91
N ASN A 84 0.51 3.26 -3.66
CA ASN A 84 -0.73 2.50 -3.62
C ASN A 84 -0.66 1.40 -2.53
N GLY A 85 -0.63 1.82 -1.29
CA GLY A 85 -0.48 0.95 -0.14
C GLY A 85 0.98 0.79 0.32
N SER A 86 1.16 0.12 1.46
CA SER A 86 2.47 -0.07 2.08
C SER A 86 3.43 -0.86 1.21
N ASP A 87 2.94 -1.87 0.52
CA ASP A 87 3.77 -2.77 -0.30
C ASP A 87 4.41 -2.04 -1.46
N ASP A 88 3.64 -1.17 -2.14
CA ASP A 88 4.15 -0.32 -3.22
C ASP A 88 5.22 0.66 -2.69
N VAL A 89 4.93 1.31 -1.56
CA VAL A 89 5.88 2.24 -0.91
C VAL A 89 7.15 1.52 -0.49
N LEU A 90 7.04 0.34 0.13
CA LEU A 90 8.19 -0.46 0.55
C LEU A 90 9.00 -0.94 -0.65
N ALA A 91 8.36 -1.43 -1.71
CA ALA A 91 9.05 -1.85 -2.93
C ALA A 91 9.89 -0.73 -3.53
N VAL A 92 9.32 0.49 -3.62
CA VAL A 92 10.04 1.66 -4.11
C VAL A 92 11.18 2.05 -3.16
N ALA A 93 10.95 2.00 -1.83
CA ALA A 93 11.98 2.31 -0.84
C ALA A 93 13.16 1.33 -0.92
N PHE A 94 12.91 0.02 -1.01
CA PHE A 94 13.95 -0.98 -1.17
C PHE A 94 14.76 -0.76 -2.44
N GLN A 95 14.10 -0.51 -3.56
CA GLN A 95 14.79 -0.25 -4.83
C GLN A 95 15.61 1.05 -4.82
N SER A 96 15.19 2.06 -4.04
CA SER A 96 15.84 3.36 -4.02
C SER A 96 17.01 3.44 -3.03
N PHE A 97 16.89 2.81 -1.86
CA PHE A 97 17.81 3.04 -0.75
C PHE A 97 18.70 1.84 -0.40
N PHE A 98 18.31 0.63 -0.80
CA PHE A 98 19.01 -0.59 -0.39
C PHE A 98 19.78 -1.24 -1.55
N ASN A 99 20.61 -0.44 -2.24
CA ASN A 99 21.38 -0.87 -3.42
C ASN A 99 22.88 -1.09 -3.13
N SER A 100 23.26 -1.22 -1.86
CA SER A 100 24.66 -1.48 -1.49
C SER A 100 24.90 -2.97 -1.23
N ASP A 101 26.17 -3.38 -1.16
CA ASP A 101 26.59 -4.74 -0.80
C ASP A 101 26.38 -5.06 0.70
N LYS A 102 25.90 -4.10 1.49
CA LYS A 102 25.63 -4.30 2.90
C LYS A 102 24.32 -5.05 3.09
N PRO A 103 24.25 -6.00 4.04
CA PRO A 103 23.03 -6.71 4.33
C PRO A 103 21.94 -5.78 4.89
N ILE A 104 20.70 -6.06 4.55
CA ILE A 104 19.53 -5.43 5.17
C ILE A 104 19.20 -6.19 6.44
N VAL A 105 19.02 -5.48 7.54
CA VAL A 105 18.64 -6.06 8.83
C VAL A 105 17.17 -5.77 9.13
N TYR A 106 16.44 -6.80 9.50
CA TYR A 106 15.02 -6.71 9.87
C TYR A 106 14.72 -7.63 11.05
N PRO A 107 13.64 -7.41 11.82
CA PRO A 107 13.23 -8.30 12.92
C PRO A 107 12.95 -9.72 12.42
N ASP A 108 13.32 -10.72 13.20
CA ASP A 108 13.07 -12.13 12.89
C ASP A 108 11.56 -12.44 12.80
N LEU A 109 10.78 -11.84 13.71
CA LEU A 109 9.34 -11.86 13.66
C LEU A 109 8.84 -10.55 13.05
N THR A 110 8.40 -10.61 11.81
CA THR A 110 7.92 -9.44 11.05
C THR A 110 6.79 -9.83 10.12
N TYR A 111 6.23 -8.85 9.45
CA TYR A 111 5.25 -9.05 8.39
C TYR A 111 5.89 -9.75 7.19
N SER A 112 5.16 -10.75 6.63
CA SER A 112 5.61 -11.58 5.49
C SER A 112 5.41 -10.90 4.16
#